data_8a8944a0c31876f57066ebada8ccc580
#
_entry.id   8a8944a0c31876f57066ebada8ccc580
#
_cell.length_a   1.000
_cell.length_b   1.000
_cell.length_c   1.000
_cell.angle_alpha   90.00
_cell.angle_beta   90.00
_cell.angle_gamma   90.00
#
_symmetry.space_group_name_H-M   'P 1'
#
loop_
_entity.id
_entity.type
_entity.pdbx_description
1 polymer ?
#
loop_
_entity_poly.entity_id
_entity_poly.type
_entity_poly.pdbx_seq_one_letter_code
_entity_poly.pdbx_strand_id
1 'polypeptide(L)'
;MANKRKVQAGTDIMVDSEQLEHAGVYTAVLCASDGCSSARFLVNPAAPNRLSFLVHPSRVPVDSPNRISAVAFVQDNFHNFVLKPEAVKFSVQPKDGKEISATRNSENGVAWVRLSSAKKEGPARLGASIGNANEVRIVQQVAADACNLRIKASRAKKDFVIETDPVKDCSGNSVPDGTVVSFTKMDAAGKATVDVPIKRGIAKVELPIQGQAKITVASGVVTGNELEVAGGE
;
A
#
# COMPACT_ATOMS: atom_id res chain seq x y z
N MET A 1 -19.75 -32.47 -8.62
CA MET A 1 -20.23 -33.52 -9.54
C MET A 1 -20.67 -34.71 -8.72
N ALA A 2 -21.69 -35.46 -9.15
CA ALA A 2 -22.09 -36.69 -8.46
C ALA A 2 -21.43 -37.89 -9.17
N ASN A 3 -20.66 -38.68 -8.45
CA ASN A 3 -20.00 -39.86 -8.95
C ASN A 3 -20.90 -41.08 -8.61
N LYS A 4 -21.31 -41.85 -9.61
CA LYS A 4 -22.21 -43.03 -9.42
C LYS A 4 -21.45 -44.31 -9.80
N ARG A 5 -21.47 -45.29 -8.91
CA ARG A 5 -20.95 -46.64 -9.19
C ARG A 5 -21.86 -47.71 -8.62
N LYS A 6 -21.85 -48.89 -9.25
CA LYS A 6 -22.49 -50.07 -8.69
C LYS A 6 -21.59 -50.71 -7.64
N VAL A 7 -22.15 -51.03 -6.49
CA VAL A 7 -21.43 -51.69 -5.39
C VAL A 7 -22.18 -52.97 -4.98
N GLN A 8 -21.46 -53.92 -4.43
CA GLN A 8 -22.06 -55.18 -3.92
C GLN A 8 -22.47 -54.97 -2.46
N ALA A 9 -23.64 -55.43 -2.08
CA ALA A 9 -24.11 -55.39 -0.70
C ALA A 9 -23.15 -56.13 0.26
N GLY A 10 -22.90 -55.54 1.43
CA GLY A 10 -22.01 -56.12 2.45
C GLY A 10 -20.53 -55.90 2.24
N THR A 11 -20.11 -55.08 1.25
CA THR A 11 -18.71 -54.70 1.04
C THR A 11 -18.44 -53.27 1.50
N ASP A 12 -17.24 -53.00 2.00
CA ASP A 12 -16.77 -51.62 2.28
C ASP A 12 -16.63 -50.84 0.98
N ILE A 13 -17.11 -49.59 1.00
CA ILE A 13 -17.04 -48.71 -0.14
C ILE A 13 -15.86 -47.76 0.07
N MET A 14 -14.78 -48.01 -0.67
CA MET A 14 -13.64 -47.10 -0.69
C MET A 14 -13.93 -45.92 -1.61
N VAL A 15 -13.64 -44.70 -1.15
CA VAL A 15 -13.68 -43.47 -1.92
C VAL A 15 -12.24 -43.06 -2.21
N ASP A 16 -11.92 -42.86 -3.48
CA ASP A 16 -10.57 -42.45 -3.89
C ASP A 16 -10.23 -41.04 -3.37
N SER A 17 -9.00 -40.84 -2.92
CA SER A 17 -8.54 -39.57 -2.36
C SER A 17 -8.72 -38.42 -3.33
N GLU A 18 -8.56 -38.63 -4.64
CA GLU A 18 -8.78 -37.63 -5.70
C GLU A 18 -10.22 -37.11 -5.74
N GLN A 19 -11.18 -37.86 -5.23
CA GLN A 19 -12.58 -37.41 -5.15
C GLN A 19 -12.87 -36.58 -3.91
N LEU A 20 -11.92 -36.53 -2.96
CA LEU A 20 -12.01 -35.82 -1.68
C LEU A 20 -11.00 -34.65 -1.55
N GLU A 21 -10.47 -34.19 -2.66
CA GLU A 21 -9.51 -33.04 -2.66
C GLU A 21 -10.14 -31.74 -2.21
N HIS A 22 -11.44 -31.54 -2.44
CA HIS A 22 -12.15 -30.34 -2.01
C HIS A 22 -12.72 -30.51 -0.61
N ALA A 23 -12.37 -29.61 0.28
CA ALA A 23 -12.94 -29.55 1.61
C ALA A 23 -14.42 -29.16 1.56
N GLY A 24 -15.23 -29.77 2.41
CA GLY A 24 -16.65 -29.48 2.45
C GLY A 24 -17.47 -30.64 2.97
N VAL A 25 -18.79 -30.47 2.93
CA VAL A 25 -19.76 -31.52 3.34
C VAL A 25 -20.09 -32.40 2.14
N TYR A 26 -19.84 -33.69 2.29
CA TYR A 26 -20.18 -34.70 1.30
C TYR A 26 -21.38 -35.48 1.76
N THR A 27 -22.19 -35.95 0.81
CA THR A 27 -23.32 -36.87 1.06
C THR A 27 -23.13 -38.12 0.21
N ALA A 28 -22.97 -39.25 0.86
CA ALA A 28 -23.05 -40.55 0.21
C ALA A 28 -24.52 -41.04 0.20
N VAL A 29 -25.00 -41.45 -0.94
CA VAL A 29 -26.35 -42.03 -1.10
C VAL A 29 -26.22 -43.44 -1.64
N LEU A 30 -26.73 -44.37 -0.92
CA LEU A 30 -26.82 -45.79 -1.32
C LEU A 30 -28.27 -46.13 -1.64
N CYS A 31 -28.51 -46.61 -2.84
CA CYS A 31 -29.84 -47.04 -3.28
C CYS A 31 -29.86 -48.55 -3.57
N ALA A 32 -30.89 -49.23 -3.05
CA ALA A 32 -31.23 -50.62 -3.34
C ALA A 32 -32.66 -50.69 -3.92
N SER A 33 -33.16 -51.86 -4.18
CA SER A 33 -34.50 -52.08 -4.73
C SER A 33 -35.64 -51.61 -3.84
N ASP A 34 -35.37 -51.48 -2.54
CA ASP A 34 -36.32 -51.14 -1.47
C ASP A 34 -36.21 -49.69 -1.00
N GLY A 35 -35.28 -48.92 -1.57
CA GLY A 35 -35.10 -47.50 -1.24
C GLY A 35 -33.68 -47.00 -1.21
N CYS A 36 -33.51 -45.74 -0.79
CA CYS A 36 -32.20 -45.09 -0.66
C CYS A 36 -31.96 -44.65 0.78
N SER A 37 -30.71 -44.81 1.24
CA SER A 37 -30.21 -44.28 2.49
C SER A 37 -29.10 -43.25 2.20
N SER A 38 -28.90 -42.32 3.08
CA SER A 38 -27.82 -41.32 2.94
C SER A 38 -27.02 -41.13 4.21
N ALA A 39 -25.73 -40.89 4.06
CA ALA A 39 -24.83 -40.49 5.13
C ALA A 39 -24.07 -39.19 4.74
N ARG A 40 -23.87 -38.32 5.70
CA ARG A 40 -23.08 -37.08 5.53
C ARG A 40 -21.75 -37.22 6.26
N PHE A 41 -20.69 -36.72 5.63
CA PHE A 41 -19.39 -36.61 6.28
C PHE A 41 -18.70 -35.29 5.86
N LEU A 42 -17.79 -34.82 6.69
CA LEU A 42 -17.01 -33.60 6.46
C LEU A 42 -15.60 -33.96 6.01
N VAL A 43 -15.17 -33.41 4.89
CA VAL A 43 -13.77 -33.37 4.47
C VAL A 43 -13.16 -32.08 4.93
N ASN A 44 -12.19 -32.15 5.83
CA ASN A 44 -11.45 -30.99 6.29
C ASN A 44 -10.33 -30.63 5.31
N PRO A 45 -9.93 -29.35 5.23
CA PRO A 45 -8.73 -28.96 4.53
C PRO A 45 -7.51 -29.71 5.09
N ALA A 46 -6.55 -29.98 4.24
CA ALA A 46 -5.25 -30.52 4.64
C ALA A 46 -4.41 -29.43 5.37
N ALA A 47 -3.18 -29.78 5.76
CA ALA A 47 -2.26 -28.83 6.35
C ALA A 47 -1.96 -27.65 5.41
N PRO A 48 -1.74 -26.43 5.95
CA PRO A 48 -1.45 -25.25 5.14
C PRO A 48 -0.12 -25.42 4.39
N ASN A 49 -0.15 -25.19 3.07
CA ASN A 49 1.02 -25.31 2.20
C ASN A 49 1.08 -24.23 1.12
N ARG A 50 0.07 -23.39 1.03
CA ARG A 50 -0.01 -22.31 0.03
C ARG A 50 -0.48 -21.02 0.68
N LEU A 51 0.01 -19.91 0.11
CA LEU A 51 -0.46 -18.58 0.41
C LEU A 51 -0.85 -17.86 -0.89
N SER A 52 -1.94 -17.11 -0.84
CA SER A 52 -2.15 -15.98 -1.75
C SER A 52 -2.01 -14.70 -0.97
N PHE A 53 -1.18 -13.76 -1.46
CA PHE A 53 -0.82 -12.56 -0.72
C PHE A 53 -1.18 -11.30 -1.51
N LEU A 54 -1.96 -10.43 -0.89
CA LEU A 54 -2.38 -9.15 -1.46
C LEU A 54 -1.87 -8.00 -0.58
N VAL A 55 -1.43 -6.94 -1.23
CA VAL A 55 -0.97 -5.72 -0.56
C VAL A 55 -1.54 -4.49 -1.27
N HIS A 56 -2.08 -3.56 -0.49
CA HIS A 56 -2.63 -2.31 -0.98
C HIS A 56 -2.32 -1.15 -0.03
N PRO A 57 -1.99 0.03 -0.54
CA PRO A 57 -1.76 0.38 -1.95
C PRO A 57 -0.39 -0.09 -2.46
N SER A 58 -0.22 -0.14 -3.77
CA SER A 58 1.08 -0.44 -4.39
C SER A 58 2.08 0.74 -4.30
N ARG A 59 1.58 1.93 -3.97
CA ARG A 59 2.35 3.16 -3.78
C ARG A 59 1.83 3.90 -2.54
N VAL A 60 2.74 4.34 -1.65
CA VAL A 60 2.38 4.99 -0.39
C VAL A 60 3.41 6.09 -0.06
N PRO A 61 2.99 7.23 0.51
CA PRO A 61 3.93 8.19 1.05
C PRO A 61 4.76 7.60 2.19
N VAL A 62 5.99 8.08 2.34
CA VAL A 62 6.84 7.73 3.48
C VAL A 62 6.23 8.22 4.80
N ASP A 63 6.69 7.65 5.92
CA ASP A 63 6.30 8.03 7.29
C ASP A 63 4.78 8.04 7.52
N SER A 64 4.08 7.15 6.81
CA SER A 64 2.62 7.05 6.87
C SER A 64 2.21 5.85 7.74
N PRO A 65 1.69 6.07 8.96
CA PRO A 65 1.34 5.00 9.87
C PRO A 65 0.09 4.24 9.37
N ASN A 66 0.15 2.90 9.42
CA ASN A 66 -0.98 1.99 9.14
C ASN A 66 -1.66 2.19 7.75
N ARG A 67 -0.91 2.69 6.76
CA ARG A 67 -1.46 2.97 5.41
C ARG A 67 -1.30 1.82 4.43
N ILE A 68 -0.57 0.78 4.78
CA ILE A 68 -0.40 -0.40 3.94
C ILE A 68 -1.23 -1.53 4.54
N SER A 69 -2.20 -2.03 3.81
CA SER A 69 -2.98 -3.21 4.17
C SER A 69 -2.37 -4.43 3.50
N ALA A 70 -2.11 -5.47 4.26
CA ALA A 70 -1.57 -6.74 3.78
C ALA A 70 -2.50 -7.88 4.22
N VAL A 71 -2.93 -8.71 3.27
CA VAL A 71 -3.88 -9.81 3.47
C VAL A 71 -3.28 -11.10 2.90
N ALA A 72 -3.27 -12.14 3.69
CA ALA A 72 -2.83 -13.48 3.29
C ALA A 72 -4.00 -14.46 3.37
N PHE A 73 -4.21 -15.23 2.32
CA PHE A 73 -5.17 -16.32 2.25
C PHE A 73 -4.40 -17.63 2.43
N VAL A 74 -4.74 -18.37 3.47
CA VAL A 74 -4.08 -19.61 3.86
C VAL A 74 -4.82 -20.80 3.24
N GLN A 75 -4.11 -21.57 2.43
CA GLN A 75 -4.69 -22.67 1.67
C GLN A 75 -3.84 -23.94 1.82
N ASP A 76 -4.48 -25.08 1.61
CA ASP A 76 -3.80 -26.37 1.43
C ASP A 76 -3.32 -26.58 -0.03
N ASN A 77 -2.78 -27.74 -0.34
CA ASN A 77 -2.32 -28.10 -1.69
C ASN A 77 -3.42 -28.11 -2.74
N PHE A 78 -4.67 -28.29 -2.32
CA PHE A 78 -5.85 -28.39 -3.18
C PHE A 78 -6.62 -27.08 -3.30
N HIS A 79 -6.04 -25.97 -2.80
CA HIS A 79 -6.64 -24.64 -2.76
C HIS A 79 -7.84 -24.49 -1.81
N ASN A 80 -8.04 -25.41 -0.89
CA ASN A 80 -9.04 -25.24 0.16
C ASN A 80 -8.54 -24.24 1.19
N PHE A 81 -9.41 -23.37 1.68
CA PHE A 81 -9.09 -22.51 2.81
C PHE A 81 -8.91 -23.33 4.09
N VAL A 82 -7.79 -23.13 4.76
CA VAL A 82 -7.51 -23.76 6.06
C VAL A 82 -8.26 -22.99 7.13
N LEU A 83 -9.39 -23.51 7.58
CA LEU A 83 -10.30 -22.84 8.50
C LEU A 83 -9.78 -22.78 9.93
N LYS A 84 -8.90 -23.71 10.31
CA LYS A 84 -8.22 -23.68 11.61
C LYS A 84 -7.32 -22.46 11.69
N PRO A 85 -7.28 -21.75 12.83
CA PRO A 85 -6.36 -20.64 13.02
C PRO A 85 -4.91 -21.06 12.86
N GLU A 86 -4.18 -20.39 11.98
CA GLU A 86 -2.78 -20.62 11.68
C GLU A 86 -1.97 -19.34 11.79
N ALA A 87 -0.76 -19.41 12.33
CA ALA A 87 0.11 -18.28 12.55
C ALA A 87 0.80 -17.85 11.24
N VAL A 88 0.41 -16.72 10.68
CA VAL A 88 1.02 -16.11 9.49
C VAL A 88 1.99 -15.02 9.92
N LYS A 89 3.24 -15.13 9.48
CA LYS A 89 4.26 -14.09 9.68
C LYS A 89 4.21 -13.10 8.51
N PHE A 90 3.98 -11.84 8.80
CA PHE A 90 4.12 -10.73 7.86
C PHE A 90 5.44 -10.01 8.09
N SER A 91 6.09 -9.56 7.01
CA SER A 91 7.33 -8.79 7.10
C SER A 91 7.32 -7.60 6.15
N VAL A 92 8.04 -6.55 6.52
CA VAL A 92 8.36 -5.39 5.70
C VAL A 92 9.86 -5.17 5.72
N GLN A 93 10.48 -5.24 4.56
CA GLN A 93 11.89 -4.93 4.35
C GLN A 93 11.99 -3.68 3.49
N PRO A 94 12.22 -2.48 4.07
CA PRO A 94 12.53 -1.26 3.33
C PRO A 94 13.86 -1.39 2.58
N LYS A 95 14.05 -0.57 1.55
CA LYS A 95 15.30 -0.55 0.76
C LYS A 95 16.56 -0.41 1.64
N ASP A 96 16.53 0.54 2.58
CA ASP A 96 17.68 0.91 3.42
C ASP A 96 17.37 0.75 4.92
N GLY A 97 16.58 -0.24 5.30
CA GLY A 97 16.16 -0.42 6.69
C GLY A 97 16.20 -1.87 7.15
N LYS A 98 16.03 -2.06 8.44
CA LYS A 98 15.87 -3.41 9.02
C LYS A 98 14.48 -3.96 8.70
N GLU A 99 14.41 -5.29 8.53
CA GLU A 99 13.14 -5.98 8.43
C GLU A 99 12.34 -5.83 9.72
N ILE A 100 11.07 -5.48 9.57
CA ILE A 100 10.09 -5.46 10.65
C ILE A 100 9.10 -6.59 10.38
N SER A 101 8.78 -7.38 11.39
CA SER A 101 7.83 -8.48 11.24
C SER A 101 6.76 -8.47 12.32
N ALA A 102 5.58 -9.00 11.98
CA ALA A 102 4.45 -9.20 12.88
C ALA A 102 3.80 -10.55 12.56
N THR A 103 3.34 -11.26 13.57
CA THR A 103 2.58 -12.51 13.39
C THR A 103 1.11 -12.26 13.68
N ARG A 104 0.23 -12.82 12.86
CA ARG A 104 -1.23 -12.80 13.03
C ARG A 104 -1.79 -14.19 12.78
N ASN A 105 -2.73 -14.60 13.60
CA ASN A 105 -3.47 -15.83 13.34
C ASN A 105 -4.51 -15.59 12.24
N SER A 106 -4.68 -16.58 11.37
CA SER A 106 -5.76 -16.56 10.40
C SER A 106 -7.10 -16.86 11.08
N GLU A 107 -8.15 -16.26 10.54
CA GLU A 107 -9.53 -16.57 10.86
C GLU A 107 -10.22 -17.02 9.57
N ASN A 108 -10.80 -18.20 9.57
CA ASN A 108 -11.42 -18.78 8.37
C ASN A 108 -10.52 -18.73 7.11
N GLY A 109 -9.23 -19.01 7.31
CA GLY A 109 -8.25 -19.03 6.23
C GLY A 109 -7.71 -17.66 5.82
N VAL A 110 -8.04 -16.58 6.52
CA VAL A 110 -7.60 -15.22 6.18
C VAL A 110 -6.85 -14.60 7.35
N ALA A 111 -5.62 -14.14 7.11
CA ALA A 111 -4.86 -13.32 8.05
C ALA A 111 -4.63 -11.93 7.43
N TRP A 112 -4.64 -10.88 8.25
CA TRP A 112 -4.39 -9.54 7.76
C TRP A 112 -3.68 -8.65 8.78
N VAL A 113 -3.01 -7.62 8.28
CA VAL A 113 -2.28 -6.65 9.09
C VAL A 113 -2.27 -5.28 8.40
N ARG A 114 -2.22 -4.22 9.22
CA ARG A 114 -1.87 -2.88 8.74
C ARG A 114 -0.43 -2.57 9.11
N LEU A 115 0.31 -2.07 8.12
CA LEU A 115 1.73 -1.78 8.22
C LEU A 115 1.97 -0.30 7.91
N SER A 116 3.02 0.24 8.51
CA SER A 116 3.45 1.62 8.26
C SER A 116 4.55 1.64 7.21
N SER A 117 4.62 2.71 6.43
CA SER A 117 5.74 2.94 5.53
C SER A 117 6.98 3.41 6.30
N ALA A 118 8.16 3.21 5.73
CA ALA A 118 9.41 3.71 6.28
C ALA A 118 9.59 5.22 6.02
N LYS A 119 10.61 5.82 6.64
CA LYS A 119 10.91 7.26 6.47
C LYS A 119 11.62 7.57 5.16
N LYS A 120 12.27 6.60 4.53
CA LYS A 120 12.98 6.79 3.26
C LYS A 120 12.18 6.25 2.10
N GLU A 121 12.21 6.98 1.00
CA GLU A 121 11.63 6.56 -0.27
C GLU A 121 12.37 5.37 -0.89
N GLY A 122 11.67 4.62 -1.71
CA GLY A 122 12.20 3.47 -2.42
C GLY A 122 11.28 2.25 -2.32
N PRO A 123 11.63 1.16 -2.98
CA PRO A 123 10.86 -0.07 -2.91
C PRO A 123 10.96 -0.70 -1.52
N ALA A 124 9.82 -1.12 -0.97
CA ALA A 124 9.74 -1.98 0.20
C ALA A 124 9.25 -3.36 -0.22
N ARG A 125 9.92 -4.41 0.23
CA ARG A 125 9.49 -5.80 0.04
C ARG A 125 8.60 -6.19 1.22
N LEU A 126 7.37 -6.56 0.92
CA LEU A 126 6.43 -7.08 1.90
C LEU A 126 6.28 -8.58 1.70
N GLY A 127 6.44 -9.33 2.77
CA GLY A 127 6.34 -10.78 2.76
C GLY A 127 5.21 -11.29 3.64
N ALA A 128 4.63 -12.42 3.25
CA ALA A 128 3.80 -13.25 4.11
C ALA A 128 4.34 -14.69 4.04
N SER A 129 4.41 -15.38 5.18
CA SER A 129 4.89 -16.76 5.24
C SER A 129 4.15 -17.59 6.27
N ILE A 130 4.00 -18.88 5.96
CA ILE A 130 3.47 -19.93 6.83
C ILE A 130 4.16 -21.25 6.50
N GLY A 131 4.77 -21.91 7.47
CA GLY A 131 5.57 -23.11 7.20
C GLY A 131 6.61 -22.85 6.10
N ASN A 132 6.55 -23.61 5.01
CA ASN A 132 7.43 -23.46 3.85
C ASN A 132 6.85 -22.54 2.75
N ALA A 133 5.58 -22.16 2.86
CA ALA A 133 4.94 -21.26 1.90
C ALA A 133 5.31 -19.81 2.20
N ASN A 134 5.71 -19.07 1.16
CA ASN A 134 5.98 -17.65 1.25
C ASN A 134 5.58 -16.92 -0.02
N GLU A 135 5.15 -15.68 0.12
CA GLU A 135 4.80 -14.80 -0.97
C GLU A 135 5.35 -13.40 -0.71
N VAL A 136 5.74 -12.69 -1.77
CA VAL A 136 6.32 -11.35 -1.68
C VAL A 136 5.60 -10.40 -2.63
N ARG A 137 5.43 -9.15 -2.18
CA ARG A 137 4.94 -8.03 -2.98
C ARG A 137 5.85 -6.81 -2.77
N ILE A 138 5.90 -5.96 -3.78
CA ILE A 138 6.64 -4.70 -3.71
C ILE A 138 5.65 -3.55 -3.57
N VAL A 139 5.93 -2.67 -2.60
CA VAL A 139 5.23 -1.39 -2.43
C VAL A 139 6.24 -0.27 -2.64
N GLN A 140 5.93 0.66 -3.54
CA GLN A 140 6.77 1.82 -3.77
C GLN A 140 6.46 2.88 -2.70
N GLN A 141 7.43 3.19 -1.88
CA GLN A 141 7.38 4.31 -0.95
C GLN A 141 7.89 5.56 -1.65
N VAL A 142 7.14 6.64 -1.59
CA VAL A 142 7.43 7.91 -2.27
C VAL A 142 7.52 9.02 -1.24
N ALA A 143 8.19 10.12 -1.57
CA ALA A 143 8.20 11.29 -0.71
C ALA A 143 6.77 11.73 -0.37
N ALA A 144 6.58 12.20 0.85
CA ALA A 144 5.34 12.81 1.29
C ALA A 144 5.24 14.25 0.78
N ASP A 145 4.20 14.98 1.20
CA ASP A 145 4.04 16.39 0.87
C ASP A 145 5.22 17.24 1.40
N ALA A 146 5.41 18.41 0.80
CA ALA A 146 6.45 19.35 1.20
C ALA A 146 6.37 19.68 2.69
N CYS A 147 7.51 19.84 3.32
CA CYS A 147 7.64 20.24 4.71
C CYS A 147 8.70 21.35 4.80
N ASN A 148 8.47 22.36 5.65
CA ASN A 148 9.41 23.49 5.82
C ASN A 148 9.70 24.25 4.50
N LEU A 149 8.66 24.55 3.74
CA LEU A 149 8.77 25.31 2.51
C LEU A 149 9.32 26.72 2.80
N ARG A 150 10.46 27.06 2.22
CA ARG A 150 11.11 28.37 2.40
C ARG A 150 11.43 29.00 1.08
N ILE A 151 11.24 30.29 0.98
CA ILE A 151 11.59 31.11 -0.19
C ILE A 151 12.61 32.19 0.16
N LYS A 152 13.38 32.54 -0.86
CA LYS A 152 14.29 33.70 -0.86
C LYS A 152 14.07 34.49 -2.13
N ALA A 153 14.34 35.81 -2.06
CA ALA A 153 14.23 36.71 -3.18
C ALA A 153 15.61 37.24 -3.56
N SER A 154 15.84 37.37 -4.86
CA SER A 154 16.99 38.08 -5.42
C SER A 154 16.54 39.05 -6.49
N ARG A 155 17.19 40.24 -6.59
CA ARG A 155 16.86 41.24 -7.59
C ARG A 155 17.46 40.87 -8.94
N ALA A 156 16.66 40.90 -10.00
CA ALA A 156 17.07 40.66 -11.36
C ALA A 156 16.59 41.80 -12.26
N LYS A 157 17.47 42.73 -12.59
CA LYS A 157 17.15 43.94 -13.39
C LYS A 157 15.95 44.72 -12.82
N LYS A 158 14.76 44.58 -13.45
CA LYS A 158 13.52 45.25 -13.05
C LYS A 158 12.60 44.37 -12.19
N ASP A 159 12.84 43.02 -12.16
CA ASP A 159 12.00 42.07 -11.51
C ASP A 159 12.70 41.40 -10.32
N PHE A 160 11.96 40.63 -9.56
CA PHE A 160 12.51 39.79 -8.51
C PHE A 160 12.40 38.31 -8.92
N VAL A 161 13.50 37.62 -8.74
CA VAL A 161 13.54 36.14 -8.81
C VAL A 161 13.27 35.59 -7.43
N ILE A 162 12.18 34.87 -7.30
CA ILE A 162 11.81 34.16 -6.06
C ILE A 162 12.06 32.70 -6.28
N GLU A 163 12.81 32.07 -5.40
CA GLU A 163 13.08 30.65 -5.48
C GLU A 163 12.92 29.98 -4.11
N THR A 164 12.54 28.70 -4.11
CA THR A 164 12.50 27.92 -2.89
C THR A 164 13.91 27.42 -2.54
N ASP A 165 14.16 27.16 -1.26
CA ASP A 165 15.20 26.20 -0.89
C ASP A 165 14.84 24.81 -1.46
N PRO A 166 15.78 23.83 -1.46
CA PRO A 166 15.46 22.47 -1.88
C PRO A 166 14.26 21.92 -1.10
N VAL A 167 13.17 21.63 -1.84
CA VAL A 167 11.90 21.22 -1.26
C VAL A 167 11.97 19.76 -0.83
N LYS A 168 11.76 19.50 0.45
CA LYS A 168 11.80 18.18 1.06
C LYS A 168 10.53 17.90 1.85
N ASP A 169 10.21 16.63 2.01
CA ASP A 169 9.22 16.19 2.99
C ASP A 169 9.77 16.26 4.43
N CYS A 170 8.91 15.98 5.43
CA CYS A 170 9.30 16.02 6.84
C CYS A 170 10.31 14.92 7.22
N SER A 171 10.48 13.90 6.39
CA SER A 171 11.47 12.84 6.56
C SER A 171 12.79 13.10 5.84
N GLY A 172 12.89 14.26 5.13
CA GLY A 172 14.10 14.70 4.43
C GLY A 172 14.25 14.15 3.01
N ASN A 173 13.25 13.44 2.45
CA ASN A 173 13.26 13.02 1.06
C ASN A 173 12.91 14.19 0.15
N SER A 174 13.50 14.22 -1.06
CA SER A 174 13.19 15.26 -2.04
C SER A 174 11.77 15.11 -2.56
N VAL A 175 11.00 16.19 -2.53
CA VAL A 175 9.67 16.21 -3.15
C VAL A 175 9.84 16.04 -4.67
N PRO A 176 9.02 15.21 -5.35
CA PRO A 176 9.20 14.92 -6.77
C PRO A 176 9.11 16.15 -7.66
N ASP A 177 9.94 16.20 -8.70
CA ASP A 177 9.83 17.18 -9.77
C ASP A 177 8.42 17.12 -10.41
N GLY A 178 7.88 18.28 -10.76
CA GLY A 178 6.52 18.43 -11.24
C GLY A 178 5.48 18.74 -10.14
N THR A 179 5.82 18.59 -8.85
CA THR A 179 4.96 19.07 -7.76
C THR A 179 4.80 20.58 -7.85
N VAL A 180 3.57 21.07 -7.74
CA VAL A 180 3.25 22.48 -7.91
C VAL A 180 3.51 23.26 -6.62
N VAL A 181 4.18 24.41 -6.77
CA VAL A 181 4.37 25.42 -5.75
C VAL A 181 3.72 26.72 -6.22
N SER A 182 2.83 27.26 -5.41
CA SER A 182 2.10 28.50 -5.67
C SER A 182 2.80 29.68 -4.99
N PHE A 183 3.22 30.66 -5.77
CA PHE A 183 3.77 31.92 -5.27
C PHE A 183 2.69 33.00 -5.39
N THR A 184 2.35 33.66 -4.28
CA THR A 184 1.38 34.73 -4.27
C THR A 184 2.08 36.03 -3.88
N LYS A 185 2.00 37.01 -4.75
CA LYS A 185 2.43 38.40 -4.46
C LYS A 185 1.22 39.26 -4.14
N MET A 186 1.42 40.23 -3.28
CA MET A 186 0.51 41.34 -3.02
C MET A 186 1.31 42.64 -3.01
N ASP A 187 1.08 43.50 -4.00
CA ASP A 187 1.77 44.78 -4.19
C ASP A 187 0.78 45.91 -4.57
N ALA A 188 1.27 47.09 -4.98
CA ALA A 188 0.43 48.21 -5.38
C ALA A 188 -0.48 47.89 -6.59
N ALA A 189 -0.09 46.95 -7.45
CA ALA A 189 -0.90 46.49 -8.58
C ALA A 189 -1.96 45.48 -8.18
N GLY A 190 -1.97 44.99 -6.93
CA GLY A 190 -2.93 44.00 -6.40
C GLY A 190 -2.34 42.64 -6.10
N LYS A 191 -3.22 41.65 -5.96
CA LYS A 191 -2.87 40.26 -5.65
C LYS A 191 -2.74 39.44 -6.92
N ALA A 192 -1.63 38.69 -7.07
CA ALA A 192 -1.42 37.75 -8.16
C ALA A 192 -0.79 36.45 -7.64
N THR A 193 -1.22 35.31 -8.18
CA THR A 193 -0.66 33.98 -7.86
C THR A 193 -0.13 33.32 -9.12
N VAL A 194 1.05 32.73 -9.01
CA VAL A 194 1.71 31.98 -10.09
C VAL A 194 2.05 30.58 -9.59
N ASP A 195 1.60 29.59 -10.31
CA ASP A 195 1.88 28.16 -10.03
C ASP A 195 3.11 27.72 -10.83
N VAL A 196 4.08 27.13 -10.13
CA VAL A 196 5.35 26.71 -10.72
C VAL A 196 5.67 25.28 -10.30
N PRO A 197 5.97 24.38 -11.26
CA PRO A 197 6.42 23.04 -10.91
C PRO A 197 7.85 23.05 -10.35
N ILE A 198 8.09 22.20 -9.36
CA ILE A 198 9.45 21.91 -8.87
C ILE A 198 10.26 21.32 -10.04
N LYS A 199 11.47 21.81 -10.20
CA LYS A 199 12.47 21.29 -11.16
C LYS A 199 13.81 21.16 -10.44
N ARG A 200 14.40 19.96 -10.47
CA ARG A 200 15.67 19.67 -9.77
C ARG A 200 15.62 20.02 -8.28
N GLY A 201 14.46 19.77 -7.67
CA GLY A 201 14.23 19.97 -6.24
C GLY A 201 13.90 21.40 -5.81
N ILE A 202 13.82 22.40 -6.70
CA ILE A 202 13.46 23.79 -6.41
C ILE A 202 12.32 24.29 -7.31
N ALA A 203 11.53 25.23 -6.83
CA ALA A 203 10.61 26.01 -7.64
C ALA A 203 11.13 27.45 -7.75
N LYS A 204 11.08 28.03 -8.95
CA LYS A 204 11.63 29.34 -9.25
C LYS A 204 10.70 30.12 -10.15
N VAL A 205 10.43 31.37 -9.81
CA VAL A 205 9.58 32.29 -10.57
C VAL A 205 10.20 33.68 -10.64
N GLU A 206 9.95 34.39 -11.72
CA GLU A 206 10.27 35.78 -11.88
C GLU A 206 8.98 36.60 -11.74
N LEU A 207 8.96 37.57 -10.82
CA LEU A 207 7.78 38.36 -10.50
C LEU A 207 8.08 39.85 -10.67
N PRO A 208 7.31 40.54 -11.52
CA PRO A 208 7.34 42.00 -11.57
C PRO A 208 6.69 42.55 -10.28
N ILE A 209 7.37 43.49 -9.61
CA ILE A 209 6.93 44.04 -8.33
C ILE A 209 6.86 45.57 -8.43
N GLN A 210 5.71 46.15 -8.05
CA GLN A 210 5.46 47.58 -8.01
C GLN A 210 5.42 48.07 -6.57
N GLY A 211 6.41 48.91 -6.19
CA GLY A 211 6.51 49.42 -4.83
C GLY A 211 6.86 48.31 -3.82
N GLN A 212 6.25 48.40 -2.65
CA GLN A 212 6.41 47.33 -1.64
C GLN A 212 5.52 46.14 -1.95
N ALA A 213 6.06 44.96 -1.82
CA ALA A 213 5.30 43.72 -2.03
C ALA A 213 5.53 42.69 -0.92
N LYS A 214 4.46 42.03 -0.54
CA LYS A 214 4.44 40.82 0.31
C LYS A 214 4.33 39.60 -0.57
N ILE A 215 5.24 38.63 -0.40
CA ILE A 215 5.27 37.39 -1.15
C ILE A 215 5.07 36.23 -0.19
N THR A 216 4.11 35.34 -0.50
CA THR A 216 3.85 34.11 0.23
C THR A 216 3.99 32.92 -0.70
N VAL A 217 4.25 31.74 -0.13
CA VAL A 217 4.42 30.48 -0.87
C VAL A 217 3.61 29.36 -0.24
N ALA A 218 3.06 28.49 -1.09
CA ALA A 218 2.34 27.29 -0.67
C ALA A 218 2.62 26.13 -1.61
N SER A 219 2.51 24.89 -1.10
CA SER A 219 2.46 23.66 -1.89
C SER A 219 1.42 22.74 -1.27
N GLY A 220 0.31 22.52 -1.97
CA GLY A 220 -0.87 21.87 -1.40
C GLY A 220 -1.39 22.63 -0.18
N VAL A 221 -1.44 21.94 0.98
CA VAL A 221 -1.89 22.55 2.26
C VAL A 221 -0.76 23.16 3.07
N VAL A 222 0.48 23.00 2.63
CA VAL A 222 1.68 23.51 3.35
C VAL A 222 1.99 24.91 2.89
N THR A 223 2.08 25.85 3.85
CA THR A 223 2.52 27.23 3.63
C THR A 223 3.96 27.40 4.08
N GLY A 224 4.71 28.25 3.37
CA GLY A 224 6.08 28.60 3.73
C GLY A 224 6.19 29.94 4.45
N ASN A 225 7.44 30.46 4.49
CA ASN A 225 7.69 31.78 5.02
C ASN A 225 7.13 32.87 4.09
N GLU A 226 6.95 34.07 4.66
CA GLU A 226 6.63 35.28 3.92
C GLU A 226 7.91 36.09 3.69
N LEU A 227 7.95 36.86 2.58
CA LEU A 227 8.98 37.81 2.27
C LEU A 227 8.36 39.18 1.99
N GLU A 228 9.00 40.24 2.47
CA GLU A 228 8.73 41.61 2.08
C GLU A 228 9.87 42.11 1.19
N VAL A 229 9.54 42.62 0.03
CA VAL A 229 10.49 43.14 -0.93
C VAL A 229 10.03 44.52 -1.42
N ALA A 230 10.99 45.39 -1.71
CA ALA A 230 10.71 46.71 -2.26
C ALA A 230 11.19 46.77 -3.72
N GLY A 231 10.25 46.94 -4.65
CA GLY A 231 10.51 47.26 -6.04
C GLY A 231 11.13 48.68 -6.16
N GLY A 232 11.97 48.92 -7.17
CA GLY A 232 12.41 50.24 -7.52
C GLY A 232 11.27 51.04 -8.16
N GLU A 233 11.27 52.37 -7.98
CA GLU A 233 10.49 53.29 -8.79
C GLU A 233 10.85 53.19 -10.28
#